data_ed0e2e9c0f263a036d3a2964537337ad
#
_entry.id   ed0e2e9c0f263a036d3a2964537337ad
#
_cell.length_a   1.000
_cell.length_b   1.000
_cell.length_c   1.000
_cell.angle_alpha   90.00
_cell.angle_beta   90.00
_cell.angle_gamma   90.00
#
_symmetry.space_group_name_H-M   'P 1'
#
loop_
_entity.id
_entity.type
_entity.pdbx_description
1 polymer ?
#
loop_
_entity_poly.entity_id
_entity_poly.type
_entity_poly.pdbx_seq_one_letter_code
_entity_poly.pdbx_strand_id
1 'polypeptide(L)'
;MADCLKGIKAVFLDVDDTLLDFEKCAKAAMHQAADNLGIRLPDQIEARFHEINDLLWEKLQLGQISAEELHRIRWGMIFSSLGISADGEAFDRMFSQCLFDTAEPVDGAYRLLDSLYGRVRMFVTSNAAYDEQRNRLGKAGMLKYFEKMFVSDRIGFPKPQKEFFDACFRELPELRPGEVLMIGDSISSDISGAYAYGIRTCWFNKKKKSDIPDCAEWVVESWT
;
A
#
# COMPACT_ATOMS: atom_id res chain seq x y z
N MET A 1 -8.21 -14.47 13.36
CA MET A 1 -6.92 -14.87 12.75
C MET A 1 -6.67 -16.37 12.70
N ALA A 2 -6.94 -17.17 13.77
CA ALA A 2 -6.62 -18.61 13.72
C ALA A 2 -7.32 -19.38 12.60
N ASP A 3 -8.59 -19.07 12.31
CA ASP A 3 -9.37 -19.78 11.28
C ASP A 3 -8.95 -19.43 9.85
N CYS A 4 -8.49 -18.20 9.59
CA CYS A 4 -8.04 -17.81 8.26
C CYS A 4 -6.68 -18.41 7.86
N LEU A 5 -5.92 -18.93 8.85
CA LEU A 5 -4.62 -19.57 8.58
C LEU A 5 -4.70 -21.08 8.37
N LYS A 6 -5.89 -21.68 8.43
CA LYS A 6 -6.01 -23.13 8.20
C LYS A 6 -5.68 -23.49 6.74
N GLY A 7 -4.62 -24.27 6.56
CA GLY A 7 -4.11 -24.67 5.23
C GLY A 7 -3.23 -23.62 4.54
N ILE A 8 -3.00 -22.45 5.16
CA ILE A 8 -2.14 -21.39 4.64
C ILE A 8 -0.67 -21.69 4.98
N LYS A 9 0.19 -21.59 3.99
CA LYS A 9 1.63 -21.77 4.10
C LYS A 9 2.40 -20.44 4.01
N ALA A 10 1.81 -19.45 3.32
CA ALA A 10 2.42 -18.14 3.15
C ALA A 10 1.37 -17.02 3.22
N VAL A 11 1.83 -15.82 3.60
CA VAL A 11 1.02 -14.61 3.62
C VAL A 11 1.68 -13.55 2.75
N PHE A 12 0.91 -12.96 1.86
CA PHE A 12 1.23 -11.74 1.14
C PHE A 12 0.62 -10.57 1.91
N LEU A 13 1.46 -9.63 2.34
CA LEU A 13 1.05 -8.47 3.12
C LEU A 13 1.28 -7.20 2.30
N ASP A 14 0.23 -6.42 2.15
CA ASP A 14 0.35 -5.05 1.71
C ASP A 14 1.01 -4.19 2.80
N VAL A 15 1.47 -2.99 2.45
CA VAL A 15 2.21 -2.09 3.36
C VAL A 15 1.39 -0.89 3.77
N ASP A 16 1.00 -0.06 2.79
CA ASP A 16 0.37 1.23 3.04
C ASP A 16 -1.08 1.06 3.52
N ASP A 17 -1.42 1.67 4.64
CA ASP A 17 -2.68 1.52 5.37
C ASP A 17 -2.99 0.08 5.85
N THR A 18 -2.04 -0.85 5.68
CA THR A 18 -2.10 -2.22 6.20
C THR A 18 -1.11 -2.42 7.35
N LEU A 19 0.16 -2.12 7.14
CA LEU A 19 1.25 -2.20 8.13
C LEU A 19 1.74 -0.83 8.56
N LEU A 20 1.88 0.10 7.63
CA LEU A 20 2.25 1.50 7.86
C LEU A 20 1.04 2.39 7.58
N ASP A 21 0.78 3.33 8.48
CA ASP A 21 -0.33 4.29 8.39
C ASP A 21 0.02 5.36 7.35
N PHE A 22 -0.38 5.13 6.10
CA PHE A 22 -0.07 6.03 5.00
C PHE A 22 -0.71 7.41 5.21
N GLU A 23 -1.90 7.48 5.77
CA GLU A 23 -2.58 8.76 6.04
C GLU A 23 -1.71 9.65 6.95
N LYS A 24 -1.19 9.10 8.06
CA LYS A 24 -0.29 9.83 8.97
C LYS A 24 1.05 10.16 8.32
N CYS A 25 1.63 9.20 7.60
CA CYS A 25 2.89 9.40 6.90
C CYS A 25 2.79 10.49 5.83
N ALA A 26 1.75 10.44 4.99
CA ALA A 26 1.51 11.43 3.94
C ALA A 26 1.25 12.82 4.51
N LYS A 27 0.46 12.92 5.60
CA LYS A 27 0.22 14.18 6.31
C LYS A 27 1.54 14.80 6.79
N ALA A 28 2.36 14.04 7.49
CA ALA A 28 3.66 14.53 7.97
C ALA A 28 4.56 14.96 6.81
N ALA A 29 4.63 14.14 5.75
CA ALA A 29 5.45 14.40 4.59
C ALA A 29 5.02 15.67 3.82
N MET A 30 3.71 15.90 3.64
CA MET A 30 3.23 17.09 2.91
C MET A 30 3.48 18.37 3.69
N HIS A 31 3.32 18.37 5.01
CA HIS A 31 3.63 19.55 5.83
C HIS A 31 5.13 19.83 5.82
N GLN A 32 5.97 18.81 5.99
CA GLN A 32 7.43 18.97 5.92
C GLN A 32 7.89 19.46 4.53
N ALA A 33 7.30 18.95 3.45
CA ALA A 33 7.59 19.42 2.10
C ALA A 33 7.20 20.89 1.91
N ALA A 34 6.05 21.27 2.44
CA ALA A 34 5.57 22.65 2.39
C ALA A 34 6.50 23.61 3.15
N ASP A 35 6.93 23.23 4.35
CA ASP A 35 7.87 24.01 5.15
C ASP A 35 9.22 24.16 4.42
N ASN A 36 9.74 23.08 3.85
CA ASN A 36 11.01 23.09 3.09
C ASN A 36 10.97 24.00 1.86
N LEU A 37 9.78 24.13 1.23
CA LEU A 37 9.60 24.93 0.01
C LEU A 37 9.00 26.32 0.29
N GLY A 38 8.67 26.64 1.54
CA GLY A 38 8.05 27.91 1.91
C GLY A 38 6.63 28.08 1.35
N ILE A 39 5.89 26.96 1.15
CA ILE A 39 4.54 26.96 0.60
C ILE A 39 3.53 26.86 1.75
N ARG A 40 2.56 27.77 1.78
CA ARG A 40 1.47 27.71 2.75
C ARG A 40 0.36 26.79 2.24
N LEU A 41 0.06 25.73 2.98
CA LEU A 41 -1.03 24.81 2.68
C LEU A 41 -2.32 25.26 3.39
N PRO A 42 -3.48 25.23 2.72
CA PRO A 42 -4.78 25.50 3.35
C PRO A 42 -5.29 24.25 4.10
N ASP A 43 -6.27 24.43 4.99
CA ASP A 43 -6.84 23.36 5.82
C ASP A 43 -7.43 22.21 4.99
N GLN A 44 -7.88 22.47 3.75
CA GLN A 44 -8.49 21.47 2.87
C GLN A 44 -7.46 20.57 2.15
N ILE A 45 -6.16 20.80 2.35
CA ILE A 45 -5.09 20.12 1.58
C ILE A 45 -5.14 18.60 1.72
N GLU A 46 -5.34 18.09 2.94
CA GLU A 46 -5.37 16.66 3.23
C GLU A 46 -6.53 15.96 2.50
N ALA A 47 -7.74 16.52 2.61
CA ALA A 47 -8.93 15.98 1.94
C ALA A 47 -8.75 15.98 0.41
N ARG A 48 -8.20 17.07 -0.15
CA ARG A 48 -7.97 17.18 -1.59
C ARG A 48 -6.84 16.23 -2.05
N PHE A 49 -5.82 16.05 -1.24
CA PHE A 49 -4.76 15.06 -1.51
C PHE A 49 -5.35 13.66 -1.60
N HIS A 50 -6.14 13.22 -0.63
CA HIS A 50 -6.74 11.88 -0.66
C HIS A 50 -7.62 11.68 -1.89
N GLU A 51 -8.50 12.62 -2.22
CA GLU A 51 -9.39 12.53 -3.38
C GLU A 51 -8.61 12.36 -4.70
N ILE A 52 -7.61 13.19 -4.93
CA ILE A 52 -6.83 13.16 -6.17
C ILE A 52 -5.86 11.98 -6.19
N ASN A 53 -5.23 11.67 -5.07
CA ASN A 53 -4.32 10.54 -4.94
C ASN A 53 -5.04 9.21 -5.21
N ASP A 54 -6.19 8.98 -4.60
CA ASP A 54 -6.99 7.77 -4.79
C ASP A 54 -7.43 7.63 -6.27
N LEU A 55 -7.89 8.72 -6.89
CA LEU A 55 -8.23 8.74 -8.32
C LEU A 55 -7.05 8.36 -9.22
N LEU A 56 -5.85 8.87 -8.92
CA LEU A 56 -4.67 8.61 -9.72
C LEU A 56 -4.16 7.17 -9.53
N TRP A 57 -4.21 6.65 -8.31
CA TRP A 57 -3.87 5.25 -8.05
C TRP A 57 -4.85 4.28 -8.73
N GLU A 58 -6.15 4.60 -8.76
CA GLU A 58 -7.14 3.83 -9.53
C GLU A 58 -6.79 3.81 -11.03
N LYS A 59 -6.47 4.97 -11.62
CA LYS A 59 -6.04 5.04 -13.02
C LYS A 59 -4.78 4.23 -13.30
N LEU A 60 -3.81 4.24 -12.38
CA LEU A 60 -2.60 3.43 -12.50
C LEU A 60 -2.92 1.93 -12.48
N GLN A 61 -3.77 1.47 -11.54
CA GLN A 61 -4.21 0.08 -11.45
C GLN A 61 -4.91 -0.40 -12.72
N LEU A 62 -5.66 0.50 -13.37
CA LEU A 62 -6.31 0.26 -14.67
C LEU A 62 -5.35 0.38 -15.87
N GLY A 63 -4.09 0.70 -15.66
CA GLY A 63 -3.10 0.88 -16.72
C GLY A 63 -3.33 2.12 -17.59
N GLN A 64 -4.12 3.09 -17.12
CA GLN A 64 -4.45 4.31 -17.84
C GLN A 64 -3.33 5.37 -17.75
N ILE A 65 -2.55 5.33 -16.70
CA ILE A 65 -1.37 6.18 -16.47
C ILE A 65 -0.22 5.34 -15.91
N SER A 66 1.01 5.82 -16.08
CA SER A 66 2.18 5.24 -15.43
C SER A 66 2.39 5.82 -14.03
N ALA A 67 3.22 5.15 -13.21
CA ALA A 67 3.63 5.69 -11.91
C ALA A 67 4.38 7.03 -12.06
N GLU A 68 5.23 7.16 -13.09
CA GLU A 68 5.92 8.41 -13.41
C GLU A 68 4.93 9.55 -13.70
N GLU A 69 3.90 9.27 -14.49
CA GLU A 69 2.86 10.25 -14.78
C GLU A 69 2.06 10.63 -13.54
N LEU A 70 1.69 9.66 -12.69
CA LEU A 70 1.02 9.92 -11.42
C LEU A 70 1.80 10.94 -10.59
N HIS A 71 3.08 10.69 -10.37
CA HIS A 71 3.96 11.58 -9.60
C HIS A 71 4.10 12.96 -10.25
N ARG A 72 4.18 13.02 -11.58
CA ARG A 72 4.32 14.27 -12.31
C ARG A 72 3.09 15.18 -12.18
N ILE A 73 1.87 14.61 -12.17
CA ILE A 73 0.63 15.42 -12.26
C ILE A 73 -0.06 15.63 -10.91
N ARG A 74 0.15 14.77 -9.91
CA ARG A 74 -0.61 14.73 -8.65
C ARG A 74 -0.69 16.09 -7.97
N TRP A 75 0.43 16.66 -7.60
CA TRP A 75 0.44 17.91 -6.86
C TRP A 75 0.06 19.12 -7.72
N GLY A 76 0.30 19.08 -9.03
CA GLY A 76 -0.21 20.08 -9.97
C GLY A 76 -1.73 20.14 -9.99
N MET A 77 -2.40 18.98 -10.01
CA MET A 77 -3.86 18.87 -9.93
C MET A 77 -4.40 19.38 -8.57
N ILE A 78 -3.74 19.00 -7.46
CA ILE A 78 -4.11 19.43 -6.11
C ILE A 78 -4.01 20.95 -6.02
N PHE A 79 -2.89 21.52 -6.37
CA PHE A 79 -2.64 22.97 -6.28
C PHE A 79 -3.58 23.76 -7.16
N SER A 80 -3.79 23.32 -8.40
CA SER A 80 -4.74 23.95 -9.32
C SER A 80 -6.17 23.97 -8.73
N SER A 81 -6.60 22.86 -8.13
CA SER A 81 -7.94 22.76 -7.53
C SER A 81 -8.15 23.67 -6.30
N LEU A 82 -7.07 24.05 -5.63
CA LEU A 82 -7.07 24.89 -4.44
C LEU A 82 -6.61 26.34 -4.71
N GLY A 83 -6.32 26.67 -5.97
CA GLY A 83 -5.85 28.02 -6.35
C GLY A 83 -4.45 28.34 -5.82
N ILE A 84 -3.62 27.32 -5.56
CA ILE A 84 -2.24 27.49 -5.10
C ILE A 84 -1.33 27.66 -6.32
N SER A 85 -0.58 28.76 -6.35
CA SER A 85 0.42 29.02 -7.41
C SER A 85 1.77 28.49 -6.94
N ALA A 86 2.06 27.21 -7.23
CA ALA A 86 3.33 26.56 -6.91
C ALA A 86 3.67 25.48 -7.94
N ASP A 87 4.93 25.10 -8.05
CA ASP A 87 5.40 24.01 -8.90
C ASP A 87 5.03 22.65 -8.27
N GLY A 88 4.02 21.99 -8.86
CA GLY A 88 3.54 20.70 -8.39
C GLY A 88 4.57 19.56 -8.52
N GLU A 89 5.40 19.57 -9.57
CA GLU A 89 6.44 18.55 -9.72
C GLU A 89 7.57 18.72 -8.69
N ALA A 90 7.98 19.96 -8.43
CA ALA A 90 8.96 20.24 -7.39
C ALA A 90 8.43 19.85 -6.01
N PHE A 91 7.14 20.09 -5.77
CA PHE A 91 6.49 19.68 -4.53
C PHE A 91 6.40 18.15 -4.42
N ASP A 92 6.02 17.44 -5.48
CA ASP A 92 5.95 15.97 -5.48
C ASP A 92 7.31 15.34 -5.16
N ARG A 93 8.39 15.86 -5.76
CA ARG A 93 9.76 15.39 -5.44
C ARG A 93 10.10 15.58 -3.96
N MET A 94 9.79 16.76 -3.39
CA MET A 94 10.03 17.04 -1.98
C MET A 94 9.15 16.18 -1.07
N PHE A 95 7.85 16.05 -1.41
CA PHE A 95 6.91 15.18 -0.71
C PHE A 95 7.40 13.73 -0.69
N SER A 96 7.82 13.18 -1.82
CA SER A 96 8.34 11.81 -1.91
C SER A 96 9.62 11.62 -1.08
N GLN A 97 10.52 12.62 -1.03
CA GLN A 97 11.69 12.58 -0.16
C GLN A 97 11.29 12.58 1.32
N CYS A 98 10.32 13.41 1.71
CA CYS A 98 9.83 13.43 3.09
C CYS A 98 9.11 12.12 3.44
N LEU A 99 8.28 11.59 2.53
CA LEU A 99 7.56 10.33 2.71
C LEU A 99 8.51 9.14 2.89
N PHE A 100 9.59 9.10 2.11
CA PHE A 100 10.64 8.09 2.22
C PHE A 100 11.18 7.96 3.64
N ASP A 101 11.17 9.05 4.40
CA ASP A 101 11.67 9.09 5.77
C ASP A 101 10.63 8.81 6.85
N THR A 102 9.37 8.61 6.48
CA THR A 102 8.28 8.28 7.42
C THR A 102 8.12 6.77 7.61
N ALA A 103 7.67 6.35 8.79
CA ALA A 103 7.48 4.93 9.10
C ALA A 103 6.49 4.71 10.26
N GLU A 104 5.36 5.42 10.27
CA GLU A 104 4.34 5.28 11.31
C GLU A 104 3.60 3.94 11.17
N PRO A 105 3.66 3.02 12.16
CA PRO A 105 2.96 1.76 12.09
C PRO A 105 1.44 1.95 12.28
N VAL A 106 0.65 1.11 11.59
CA VAL A 106 -0.77 0.92 11.92
C VAL A 106 -0.88 0.31 13.32
N ASP A 107 -1.88 0.74 14.09
CA ASP A 107 -2.11 0.21 15.43
C ASP A 107 -2.29 -1.31 15.41
N GLY A 108 -1.45 -2.00 16.18
CA GLY A 108 -1.44 -3.47 16.25
C GLY A 108 -0.68 -4.19 15.13
N ALA A 109 -0.07 -3.48 14.16
CA ALA A 109 0.68 -4.11 13.07
C ALA A 109 1.77 -5.08 13.57
N TYR A 110 2.50 -4.72 14.62
CA TYR A 110 3.49 -5.63 15.22
C TYR A 110 2.85 -6.90 15.82
N ARG A 111 1.67 -6.80 16.44
CA ARG A 111 0.95 -7.98 16.94
C ARG A 111 0.54 -8.90 15.81
N LEU A 112 0.08 -8.34 14.67
CA LEU A 112 -0.17 -9.12 13.46
C LEU A 112 1.09 -9.86 13.02
N LEU A 113 2.20 -9.13 12.83
CA LEU A 113 3.47 -9.69 12.37
C LEU A 113 4.00 -10.76 13.32
N ASP A 114 4.01 -10.51 14.62
CA ASP A 114 4.44 -11.47 15.66
C ASP A 114 3.55 -12.73 15.68
N SER A 115 2.25 -12.58 15.43
CA SER A 115 1.31 -13.71 15.41
C SER A 115 1.51 -14.63 14.20
N LEU A 116 2.08 -14.14 13.12
CA LEU A 116 2.35 -14.85 11.88
C LEU A 116 3.78 -15.41 11.82
N TYR A 117 4.72 -14.72 12.46
CA TYR A 117 6.14 -15.02 12.40
C TYR A 117 6.47 -16.43 12.90
N GLY A 118 7.22 -17.18 12.09
CA GLY A 118 7.59 -18.57 12.37
C GLY A 118 6.45 -19.60 12.19
N ARG A 119 5.23 -19.14 11.84
CA ARG A 119 4.08 -20.04 11.59
C ARG A 119 3.78 -20.18 10.11
N VAL A 120 3.98 -19.12 9.35
CA VAL A 120 3.82 -19.06 7.90
C VAL A 120 4.96 -18.24 7.30
N ARG A 121 5.26 -18.45 6.03
CA ARG A 121 6.19 -17.61 5.28
C ARG A 121 5.54 -16.25 5.02
N MET A 122 6.30 -15.17 5.08
CA MET A 122 5.76 -13.82 4.97
C MET A 122 6.46 -13.05 3.85
N PHE A 123 5.66 -12.43 3.00
CA PHE A 123 6.12 -11.65 1.85
C PHE A 123 5.40 -10.32 1.81
N VAL A 124 6.13 -9.26 1.48
CA VAL A 124 5.52 -7.96 1.17
C VAL A 124 5.01 -7.96 -0.27
N THR A 125 3.84 -7.36 -0.51
CA THR A 125 3.32 -7.07 -1.85
C THR A 125 2.86 -5.61 -1.90
N SER A 126 3.49 -4.76 -2.73
CA SER A 126 3.18 -3.32 -2.78
C SER A 126 3.19 -2.77 -4.20
N ASN A 127 2.39 -1.72 -4.43
CA ASN A 127 2.38 -0.94 -5.67
C ASN A 127 3.24 0.33 -5.60
N ALA A 128 3.85 0.62 -4.46
CA ALA A 128 4.78 1.74 -4.30
C ALA A 128 6.19 1.42 -4.83
N ALA A 129 7.15 2.34 -4.67
CA ALA A 129 8.53 2.11 -5.07
C ALA A 129 9.25 1.17 -4.10
N TYR A 130 10.07 0.26 -4.63
CA TYR A 130 10.79 -0.76 -3.83
C TYR A 130 11.70 -0.14 -2.77
N ASP A 131 12.51 0.84 -3.16
CA ASP A 131 13.47 1.44 -2.24
C ASP A 131 12.78 2.26 -1.14
N GLU A 132 11.63 2.89 -1.45
CA GLU A 132 10.80 3.58 -0.47
C GLU A 132 10.23 2.59 0.56
N GLN A 133 9.56 1.53 0.10
CA GLN A 133 8.99 0.54 1.02
C GLN A 133 10.05 -0.16 1.85
N ARG A 134 11.20 -0.48 1.25
CA ARG A 134 12.31 -1.09 1.97
C ARG A 134 12.86 -0.17 3.06
N ASN A 135 13.01 1.12 2.76
CA ASN A 135 13.48 2.10 3.76
C ASN A 135 12.47 2.27 4.89
N ARG A 136 11.19 2.47 4.57
CA ARG A 136 10.10 2.68 5.53
C ARG A 136 9.91 1.47 6.45
N LEU A 137 9.85 0.25 5.89
CA LEU A 137 9.80 -1.00 6.67
C LEU A 137 11.07 -1.22 7.50
N GLY A 138 12.24 -0.81 6.99
CA GLY A 138 13.50 -0.84 7.72
C GLY A 138 13.47 0.05 8.96
N LYS A 139 13.02 1.29 8.82
CA LYS A 139 12.86 2.26 9.93
C LYS A 139 11.85 1.78 10.97
N ALA A 140 10.76 1.16 10.53
CA ALA A 140 9.80 0.50 11.41
C ALA A 140 10.34 -0.79 12.05
N GLY A 141 11.53 -1.28 11.68
CA GLY A 141 12.05 -2.57 12.19
C GLY A 141 11.24 -3.79 11.75
N MET A 142 10.45 -3.65 10.66
CA MET A 142 9.54 -4.70 10.17
C MET A 142 10.20 -5.62 9.13
N LEU A 143 11.31 -5.24 8.48
CA LEU A 143 11.95 -6.05 7.43
C LEU A 143 12.30 -7.48 7.88
N LYS A 144 12.63 -7.65 9.16
CA LYS A 144 13.01 -8.96 9.75
C LYS A 144 11.93 -10.04 9.67
N TYR A 145 10.67 -9.64 9.45
CA TYR A 145 9.54 -10.56 9.37
C TYR A 145 9.39 -11.19 7.98
N PHE A 146 9.94 -10.56 6.95
CA PHE A 146 9.70 -10.90 5.56
C PHE A 146 10.87 -11.62 4.92
N GLU A 147 10.58 -12.68 4.16
CA GLU A 147 11.57 -13.38 3.35
C GLU A 147 11.92 -12.58 2.10
N LYS A 148 10.93 -11.92 1.49
CA LYS A 148 11.07 -11.15 0.26
C LYS A 148 10.00 -10.07 0.12
N MET A 149 10.29 -9.08 -0.71
CA MET A 149 9.36 -8.04 -1.13
C MET A 149 9.09 -8.17 -2.63
N PHE A 150 7.81 -8.28 -2.98
CA PHE A 150 7.28 -8.21 -4.33
C PHE A 150 6.69 -6.83 -4.54
N VAL A 151 7.31 -6.02 -5.37
CA VAL A 151 6.94 -4.61 -5.54
C VAL A 151 6.80 -4.31 -7.04
N SER A 152 5.73 -3.61 -7.39
CA SER A 152 5.32 -3.41 -8.79
C SER A 152 6.36 -2.74 -9.67
N ASP A 153 7.15 -1.81 -9.13
CA ASP A 153 8.22 -1.13 -9.88
C ASP A 153 9.34 -2.07 -10.33
N ARG A 154 9.59 -3.16 -9.56
CA ARG A 154 10.56 -4.21 -9.91
C ARG A 154 9.96 -5.31 -10.76
N ILE A 155 8.65 -5.56 -10.63
CA ILE A 155 7.91 -6.57 -11.39
C ILE A 155 7.51 -6.05 -12.77
N GLY A 156 7.20 -4.75 -12.88
CA GLY A 156 6.69 -4.10 -14.10
C GLY A 156 5.17 -4.14 -14.24
N PHE A 157 4.44 -4.76 -13.31
CA PHE A 157 2.99 -4.86 -13.28
C PHE A 157 2.48 -4.58 -11.88
N PRO A 158 1.46 -3.72 -11.69
CA PRO A 158 0.87 -3.46 -10.37
C PRO A 158 -0.20 -4.50 -10.01
N LYS A 159 -0.48 -4.66 -8.71
CA LYS A 159 -1.75 -5.24 -8.26
C LYS A 159 -2.90 -4.36 -8.77
N PRO A 160 -4.03 -4.89 -9.23
CA PRO A 160 -4.49 -6.28 -9.18
C PRO A 160 -4.15 -7.11 -10.43
N GLN A 161 -3.26 -6.66 -11.30
CA GLN A 161 -2.96 -7.34 -12.55
C GLN A 161 -2.45 -8.77 -12.30
N LYS A 162 -2.92 -9.72 -13.13
CA LYS A 162 -2.55 -11.13 -13.03
C LYS A 162 -1.04 -11.33 -13.11
N GLU A 163 -0.36 -10.54 -13.95
CA GLU A 163 1.08 -10.61 -14.20
C GLU A 163 1.89 -10.32 -12.92
N PHE A 164 1.36 -9.49 -12.01
CA PHE A 164 1.97 -9.27 -10.70
C PHE A 164 2.05 -10.59 -9.91
N PHE A 165 0.93 -11.30 -9.82
CA PHE A 165 0.86 -12.57 -9.08
C PHE A 165 1.61 -13.69 -9.81
N ASP A 166 1.59 -13.73 -11.15
CA ASP A 166 2.40 -14.65 -11.95
C ASP A 166 3.89 -14.50 -11.63
N ALA A 167 4.37 -13.26 -11.46
CA ALA A 167 5.75 -13.00 -11.07
C ALA A 167 6.05 -13.49 -9.64
N CYS A 168 5.13 -13.28 -8.69
CA CYS A 168 5.28 -13.78 -7.33
C CYS A 168 5.39 -15.32 -7.31
N PHE A 169 4.47 -16.03 -7.96
CA PHE A 169 4.45 -17.50 -7.94
C PHE A 169 5.55 -18.13 -8.79
N ARG A 170 6.11 -17.42 -9.77
CA ARG A 170 7.32 -17.89 -10.49
C ARG A 170 8.52 -18.03 -9.56
N GLU A 171 8.59 -17.19 -8.54
CA GLU A 171 9.64 -17.23 -7.52
C GLU A 171 9.30 -18.13 -6.33
N LEU A 172 8.06 -18.59 -6.24
CA LEU A 172 7.54 -19.43 -5.16
C LEU A 172 6.89 -20.70 -5.75
N PRO A 173 7.62 -21.51 -6.57
CA PRO A 173 7.04 -22.62 -7.34
C PRO A 173 6.49 -23.75 -6.45
N GLU A 174 6.87 -23.79 -5.18
CA GLU A 174 6.40 -24.77 -4.19
C GLU A 174 5.04 -24.40 -3.58
N LEU A 175 4.54 -23.16 -3.80
CA LEU A 175 3.27 -22.69 -3.28
C LEU A 175 2.18 -22.72 -4.36
N ARG A 176 0.96 -23.07 -3.93
CA ARG A 176 -0.25 -22.93 -4.76
C ARG A 176 -1.03 -21.68 -4.31
N PRO A 177 -1.76 -21.01 -5.21
CA PRO A 177 -2.54 -19.82 -4.83
C PRO A 177 -3.42 -20.01 -3.60
N GLY A 178 -4.18 -21.11 -3.51
CA GLY A 178 -5.04 -21.42 -2.35
C GLY A 178 -4.29 -21.72 -1.03
N GLU A 179 -2.96 -21.81 -1.04
CA GLU A 179 -2.12 -21.95 0.14
C GLU A 179 -1.52 -20.61 0.62
N VAL A 180 -1.86 -19.52 -0.08
CA VAL A 180 -1.40 -18.15 0.22
C VAL A 180 -2.61 -17.33 0.67
N LEU A 181 -2.42 -16.48 1.67
CA LEU A 181 -3.40 -15.49 2.13
C LEU A 181 -2.90 -14.09 1.79
N MET A 182 -3.65 -13.35 1.00
CA MET A 182 -3.44 -11.91 0.80
C MET A 182 -4.12 -11.13 1.92
N ILE A 183 -3.37 -10.27 2.59
CA ILE A 183 -3.86 -9.33 3.61
C ILE A 183 -3.57 -7.91 3.11
N GLY A 184 -4.59 -7.08 2.98
CA GLY A 184 -4.47 -5.70 2.55
C GLY A 184 -5.73 -4.89 2.84
N ASP A 185 -5.62 -3.56 2.72
CA ASP A 185 -6.72 -2.62 2.96
C ASP A 185 -7.51 -2.28 1.69
N SER A 186 -6.89 -2.43 0.52
CA SER A 186 -7.46 -2.06 -0.77
C SER A 186 -8.27 -3.19 -1.40
N ILE A 187 -9.60 -2.98 -1.54
CA ILE A 187 -10.45 -3.95 -2.24
C ILE A 187 -10.01 -4.09 -3.69
N SER A 188 -9.68 -3.00 -4.38
CA SER A 188 -9.36 -3.03 -5.82
C SER A 188 -8.00 -3.67 -6.10
N SER A 189 -6.95 -3.29 -5.37
CA SER A 189 -5.59 -3.77 -5.66
C SER A 189 -5.27 -5.10 -4.99
N ASP A 190 -5.65 -5.27 -3.70
CA ASP A 190 -5.23 -6.44 -2.94
C ASP A 190 -6.24 -7.58 -3.05
N ILE A 191 -7.49 -7.29 -2.69
CA ILE A 191 -8.47 -8.31 -2.41
C ILE A 191 -9.05 -8.89 -3.71
N SER A 192 -9.57 -8.06 -4.61
CA SER A 192 -10.20 -8.55 -5.83
C SER A 192 -9.23 -9.24 -6.79
N GLY A 193 -8.01 -8.69 -6.94
CA GLY A 193 -6.99 -9.29 -7.79
C GLY A 193 -6.49 -10.63 -7.24
N ALA A 194 -6.20 -10.70 -5.94
CA ALA A 194 -5.80 -11.93 -5.29
C ALA A 194 -6.88 -13.02 -5.36
N TYR A 195 -8.14 -12.66 -5.08
CA TYR A 195 -9.27 -13.56 -5.18
C TYR A 195 -9.45 -14.12 -6.61
N ALA A 196 -9.40 -13.25 -7.61
CA ALA A 196 -9.49 -13.66 -9.02
C ALA A 196 -8.33 -14.59 -9.44
N TYR A 197 -7.17 -14.46 -8.81
CA TYR A 197 -6.01 -15.33 -9.02
C TYR A 197 -6.14 -16.70 -8.31
N GLY A 198 -7.07 -16.84 -7.37
CA GLY A 198 -7.26 -18.03 -6.53
C GLY A 198 -6.48 -17.99 -5.21
N ILE A 199 -5.99 -16.84 -4.81
CA ILE A 199 -5.35 -16.58 -3.51
C ILE A 199 -6.47 -16.33 -2.49
N ARG A 200 -6.33 -16.84 -1.27
CA ARG A 200 -7.25 -16.57 -0.17
C ARG A 200 -7.10 -15.12 0.28
N THR A 201 -8.17 -14.50 0.76
CA THR A 201 -8.19 -13.05 1.00
C THR A 201 -8.65 -12.69 2.41
N CYS A 202 -7.97 -11.72 3.00
CA CYS A 202 -8.32 -11.11 4.27
C CYS A 202 -8.29 -9.59 4.12
N TRP A 203 -9.45 -8.97 4.05
CA TRP A 203 -9.55 -7.52 3.92
C TRP A 203 -9.39 -6.83 5.27
N PHE A 204 -8.41 -5.92 5.35
CA PHE A 204 -8.25 -5.02 6.47
C PHE A 204 -9.15 -3.79 6.30
N ASN A 205 -10.37 -3.88 6.82
CA ASN A 205 -11.38 -2.82 6.76
C ASN A 205 -11.22 -1.78 7.88
N LYS A 206 -10.05 -1.12 7.94
CA LYS A 206 -9.73 -0.08 8.93
C LYS A 206 -10.81 1.02 8.99
N LYS A 207 -11.40 1.36 7.83
CA LYS A 207 -12.43 2.41 7.70
C LYS A 207 -13.85 1.92 8.03
N LYS A 208 -14.04 0.65 8.42
CA LYS A 208 -15.31 0.04 8.80
C LYS A 208 -16.43 0.25 7.78
N LYS A 209 -16.10 0.11 6.50
CA LYS A 209 -17.09 0.16 5.42
C LYS A 209 -18.11 -0.97 5.59
N SER A 210 -19.39 -0.64 5.40
CA SER A 210 -20.49 -1.62 5.55
C SER A 210 -20.67 -2.54 4.34
N ASP A 211 -20.21 -2.09 3.17
CA ASP A 211 -20.29 -2.86 1.93
C ASP A 211 -19.10 -3.80 1.84
N ILE A 212 -19.34 -5.08 2.15
CA ILE A 212 -18.32 -6.14 2.15
C ILE A 212 -18.47 -6.90 0.85
N PRO A 213 -17.44 -6.86 -0.04
CA PRO A 213 -17.51 -7.58 -1.31
C PRO A 213 -17.31 -9.08 -1.12
N ASP A 214 -17.93 -9.90 -1.99
CA ASP A 214 -17.82 -11.36 -1.97
C ASP A 214 -16.38 -11.89 -2.08
N CYS A 215 -15.49 -11.10 -2.67
CA CYS A 215 -14.08 -11.44 -2.78
C CYS A 215 -13.29 -11.31 -1.46
N ALA A 216 -13.86 -10.75 -0.40
CA ALA A 216 -13.26 -10.68 0.94
C ALA A 216 -13.70 -11.89 1.78
N GLU A 217 -12.94 -12.98 1.74
CA GLU A 217 -13.28 -14.20 2.49
C GLU A 217 -13.25 -14.01 4.00
N TRP A 218 -12.34 -13.14 4.48
CA TRP A 218 -12.28 -12.66 5.87
C TRP A 218 -12.18 -11.14 5.89
N VAL A 219 -12.78 -10.57 6.92
CA VAL A 219 -12.73 -9.11 7.16
C VAL A 219 -12.25 -8.89 8.60
N VAL A 220 -11.27 -8.00 8.74
CA VAL A 220 -10.71 -7.59 10.02
C VAL A 220 -10.69 -6.08 10.09
N GLU A 221 -11.19 -5.50 11.17
CA GLU A 221 -11.28 -4.04 11.34
C GLU A 221 -10.15 -3.46 12.19
N SER A 222 -9.41 -4.31 12.90
CA SER A 222 -8.25 -3.93 13.71
C SER A 222 -7.31 -5.12 13.90
N TRP A 223 -6.03 -4.83 14.16
CA TRP A 223 -5.04 -5.84 14.52
C TRP A 223 -4.96 -6.08 16.06
N THR A 224 -5.99 -5.66 16.80
CA THR A 224 -6.07 -5.78 18.27
C THR A 224 -6.83 -7.02 18.70
#